data_8c40a25c0f0fc9959f109681b8823123
#
_entry.id   8c40a25c0f0fc9959f109681b8823123
#
_cell.length_a   1.000
_cell.length_b   1.000
_cell.length_c   1.000
_cell.angle_alpha   90.00
_cell.angle_beta   90.00
_cell.angle_gamma   90.00
#
_symmetry.space_group_name_H-M   'P 1'
#
loop_
_entity.id
_entity.type
_entity.pdbx_description
1 polymer ?
#
loop_
_entity_poly.entity_id
_entity_poly.type
_entity_poly.pdbx_seq_one_letter_code
_entity_poly.pdbx_strand_id
1 'polypeptide(L)'
;LYFGGENTNRLFVKNTNDPLKRDQKITFDNIQVLFDKDSNAYLNLRNTILSNSCFINYGFYTLAELNVLKDLGYDIDTEDFVGTGIYQSGTNNELLAHDISKGFYAFSDTTHEYQPDKPSKIPLSIGTHVYGNYNEVHQNSNIASIGFASVGIRVDGSYNNIIVPKNTTI
;
A
#
# COMPACT_ATOMS: atom_id res chain seq x y z
N LEU A 1 14.19 -8.74 -15.52
CA LEU A 1 14.63 -7.48 -14.93
C LEU A 1 13.81 -7.19 -13.68
N TYR A 2 14.45 -6.70 -12.61
CA TYR A 2 13.81 -6.43 -11.34
C TYR A 2 14.09 -4.99 -10.93
N PHE A 3 13.10 -4.34 -10.31
CA PHE A 3 13.31 -3.04 -9.71
C PHE A 3 13.98 -3.20 -8.35
N GLY A 4 15.14 -2.57 -8.17
CA GLY A 4 16.00 -2.74 -6.99
C GLY A 4 15.80 -1.70 -5.89
N GLY A 5 14.75 -0.87 -5.95
CA GLY A 5 14.50 0.22 -5.01
C GLY A 5 14.19 -0.27 -3.59
N GLU A 6 14.78 0.36 -2.59
CA GLU A 6 14.67 -0.06 -1.19
C GLU A 6 13.26 0.18 -0.62
N ASN A 7 12.68 1.37 -0.87
CA ASN A 7 11.37 1.73 -0.35
C ASN A 7 10.28 0.82 -0.90
N THR A 8 10.32 0.56 -2.21
CA THR A 8 9.39 -0.32 -2.88
C THR A 8 9.51 -1.76 -2.37
N ASN A 9 10.71 -2.26 -2.27
CA ASN A 9 10.95 -3.65 -1.89
C ASN A 9 10.55 -3.94 -0.45
N ARG A 10 10.67 -2.97 0.47
CA ARG A 10 10.23 -3.12 1.86
C ARG A 10 8.74 -3.44 2.02
N LEU A 11 7.88 -2.99 1.11
CA LEU A 11 6.45 -3.27 1.17
C LEU A 11 6.13 -4.77 1.03
N PHE A 12 6.98 -5.49 0.34
CA PHE A 12 6.75 -6.87 -0.04
C PHE A 12 7.49 -7.91 0.82
N VAL A 13 8.32 -7.44 1.75
CA VAL A 13 9.09 -8.34 2.63
C VAL A 13 8.22 -8.82 3.79
N LYS A 14 8.11 -10.12 3.97
CA LYS A 14 7.50 -10.72 5.15
C LYS A 14 8.34 -10.39 6.39
N ASN A 15 7.72 -9.64 7.30
CA ASN A 15 8.12 -9.44 8.69
C ASN A 15 9.64 -9.19 8.93
N THR A 16 10.02 -7.91 8.90
CA THR A 16 11.41 -7.46 9.18
C THR A 16 11.84 -7.59 10.66
N ASN A 17 10.98 -8.11 11.54
CA ASN A 17 11.25 -8.27 12.96
C ASN A 17 11.98 -9.55 13.35
N ASP A 18 12.39 -10.37 12.40
CA ASP A 18 13.25 -11.50 12.67
C ASP A 18 14.71 -11.01 12.79
N PRO A 19 15.26 -10.91 14.02
CA PRO A 19 16.61 -10.40 14.25
C PRO A 19 17.71 -11.27 13.60
N LEU A 20 17.39 -12.50 13.21
CA LEU A 20 18.31 -13.42 12.56
C LEU A 20 18.46 -13.18 11.05
N LYS A 21 17.63 -12.34 10.46
CA LYS A 21 17.62 -12.07 9.01
C LYS A 21 18.19 -10.71 8.59
N ARG A 22 18.76 -9.94 9.52
CA ARG A 22 19.36 -8.62 9.20
C ARG A 22 20.53 -8.69 8.21
N ASP A 23 21.24 -9.80 8.15
CA ASP A 23 22.42 -9.98 7.32
C ASP A 23 22.22 -10.98 6.16
N GLN A 24 21.05 -11.58 6.02
CA GLN A 24 20.73 -12.35 4.83
C GLN A 24 20.38 -11.38 3.72
N LYS A 25 21.16 -11.45 2.64
CA LYS A 25 20.77 -10.91 1.33
C LYS A 25 19.29 -11.20 1.14
N ILE A 26 18.45 -10.16 1.19
CA ILE A 26 17.00 -10.31 1.12
C ILE A 26 16.71 -11.02 -0.19
N THR A 27 16.55 -12.32 -0.13
CA THR A 27 16.01 -13.08 -1.24
C THR A 27 14.54 -12.76 -1.24
N PHE A 28 14.15 -11.89 -2.15
CA PHE A 28 12.78 -11.50 -2.38
C PHE A 28 12.01 -12.70 -2.92
N ASP A 29 11.53 -13.55 -2.00
CA ASP A 29 10.50 -14.50 -2.36
C ASP A 29 9.22 -13.71 -2.61
N ASN A 30 8.97 -13.46 -3.89
CA ASN A 30 7.66 -13.35 -4.53
C ASN A 30 7.03 -11.99 -4.86
N ILE A 31 7.67 -10.83 -4.72
CA ILE A 31 7.16 -9.74 -5.52
C ILE A 31 8.31 -8.95 -6.10
N GLN A 32 8.78 -9.50 -7.10
CA GLN A 32 9.56 -8.83 -8.10
C GLN A 32 8.63 -7.80 -8.71
N VAL A 33 8.89 -6.54 -8.49
CA VAL A 33 8.37 -5.53 -9.39
C VAL A 33 9.05 -5.82 -10.72
N LEU A 34 8.50 -6.80 -11.42
CA LEU A 34 8.97 -7.19 -12.74
C LEU A 34 8.65 -6.04 -13.67
N PHE A 35 9.63 -5.61 -14.43
CA PHE A 35 9.33 -4.92 -15.65
C PHE A 35 8.55 -5.87 -16.57
N ASP A 36 7.57 -5.33 -17.25
CA ASP A 36 6.82 -6.07 -18.24
C ASP A 36 7.80 -6.76 -19.19
N LYS A 37 7.59 -8.05 -19.38
CA LYS A 37 8.43 -8.94 -20.16
C LYS A 37 8.63 -8.46 -21.60
N ASP A 38 7.64 -7.79 -22.16
CA ASP A 38 7.60 -7.41 -23.56
C ASP A 38 8.06 -5.96 -23.81
N SER A 39 8.00 -5.10 -22.82
CA SER A 39 8.31 -3.68 -23.02
C SER A 39 9.44 -3.14 -22.14
N ASN A 40 9.77 -3.78 -21.02
CA ASN A 40 10.72 -3.28 -20.00
C ASN A 40 10.41 -1.86 -19.48
N ALA A 41 9.23 -1.33 -19.81
CA ALA A 41 8.85 0.05 -19.52
C ALA A 41 7.77 0.14 -18.43
N TYR A 42 7.12 -0.97 -18.09
CA TYR A 42 6.02 -1.02 -17.14
C TYR A 42 6.33 -1.91 -15.97
N LEU A 43 5.71 -1.61 -14.82
CA LEU A 43 5.78 -2.45 -13.63
C LEU A 43 4.74 -3.57 -13.72
N ASN A 44 5.12 -4.79 -13.37
CA ASN A 44 4.17 -5.90 -13.31
C ASN A 44 3.39 -5.88 -11.98
N LEU A 45 2.65 -4.79 -11.76
CA LEU A 45 1.75 -4.61 -10.63
C LEU A 45 0.31 -4.67 -11.12
N ARG A 46 -0.60 -5.20 -10.28
CA ARG A 46 -2.03 -5.26 -10.63
C ARG A 46 -2.70 -3.90 -10.40
N ASN A 47 -3.59 -3.51 -11.32
CA ASN A 47 -4.49 -2.35 -11.17
C ASN A 47 -3.75 -1.05 -10.82
N THR A 48 -2.61 -0.79 -11.45
CA THR A 48 -1.79 0.39 -11.19
C THR A 48 -1.56 1.20 -12.45
N ILE A 49 -1.25 2.49 -12.30
CA ILE A 49 -1.03 3.39 -13.43
C ILE A 49 0.23 3.02 -14.21
N LEU A 50 1.28 2.58 -13.50
CA LEU A 50 2.56 2.21 -14.10
C LEU A 50 2.60 0.77 -14.62
N SER A 51 1.47 0.06 -14.62
CA SER A 51 1.40 -1.29 -15.18
C SER A 51 0.87 -1.29 -16.62
N ASN A 52 1.23 -2.33 -17.37
CA ASN A 52 0.70 -2.56 -18.73
C ASN A 52 -0.58 -3.42 -18.73
N SER A 53 -1.27 -3.57 -17.61
CA SER A 53 -2.49 -4.37 -17.60
C SER A 53 -3.60 -3.65 -18.34
N CYS A 54 -4.29 -4.36 -19.24
CA CYS A 54 -5.37 -3.84 -20.10
C CYS A 54 -6.60 -3.34 -19.31
N PHE A 55 -6.68 -3.62 -18.03
CA PHE A 55 -7.79 -3.26 -17.16
C PHE A 55 -7.31 -2.33 -16.04
N ILE A 56 -7.03 -1.09 -16.41
CA ILE A 56 -6.81 -0.02 -15.43
C ILE A 56 -8.20 0.49 -15.03
N ASN A 57 -8.77 -0.09 -13.98
CA ASN A 57 -10.08 0.34 -13.49
C ASN A 57 -10.02 1.65 -12.69
N TYR A 58 -8.85 2.03 -12.20
CA TYR A 58 -8.67 3.20 -11.35
C TYR A 58 -7.38 3.93 -11.69
N GLY A 59 -7.48 5.24 -11.91
CA GLY A 59 -6.33 6.12 -12.13
C GLY A 59 -5.65 6.55 -10.82
N PHE A 60 -5.39 5.63 -9.89
CA PHE A 60 -4.75 5.91 -8.61
C PHE A 60 -3.32 5.40 -8.60
N TYR A 61 -2.44 6.15 -7.96
CA TYR A 61 -1.15 5.63 -7.56
C TYR A 61 -1.30 4.70 -6.37
N THR A 62 -0.69 3.54 -6.43
CA THR A 62 -0.55 2.66 -5.28
C THR A 62 0.67 3.08 -4.46
N LEU A 63 0.73 2.66 -3.19
CA LEU A 63 1.91 2.92 -2.35
C LEU A 63 3.19 2.32 -2.97
N ALA A 64 3.08 1.19 -3.69
CA ALA A 64 4.21 0.59 -4.40
C ALA A 64 4.74 1.53 -5.49
N GLU A 65 3.85 2.13 -6.31
CA GLU A 65 4.26 3.07 -7.36
C GLU A 65 4.85 4.36 -6.79
N LEU A 66 4.25 4.91 -5.73
CA LEU A 66 4.78 6.08 -5.04
C LEU A 66 6.20 5.81 -4.49
N ASN A 67 6.40 4.61 -3.94
CA ASN A 67 7.73 4.21 -3.48
C ASN A 67 8.72 3.99 -4.63
N VAL A 68 8.28 3.49 -5.80
CA VAL A 68 9.12 3.47 -7.01
C VAL A 68 9.57 4.87 -7.39
N LEU A 69 8.65 5.85 -7.40
CA LEU A 69 8.99 7.24 -7.69
C LEU A 69 9.98 7.80 -6.65
N LYS A 70 9.77 7.49 -5.37
CA LYS A 70 10.69 7.88 -4.29
C LYS A 70 12.08 7.25 -4.45
N ASP A 71 12.15 5.98 -4.81
CA ASP A 71 13.41 5.27 -5.10
C ASP A 71 14.13 5.83 -6.34
N LEU A 72 13.40 6.45 -7.26
CA LEU A 72 13.95 7.17 -8.42
C LEU A 72 14.40 8.61 -8.10
N GLY A 73 14.23 9.05 -6.84
CA GLY A 73 14.70 10.35 -6.36
C GLY A 73 13.66 11.47 -6.38
N TYR A 74 12.39 11.17 -6.63
CA TYR A 74 11.33 12.15 -6.47
C TYR A 74 11.06 12.40 -4.98
N ASP A 75 10.92 13.67 -4.61
CA ASP A 75 10.52 14.08 -3.26
C ASP A 75 8.99 13.96 -3.11
N ILE A 76 8.56 12.80 -2.59
CA ILE A 76 7.14 12.48 -2.44
C ILE A 76 6.88 12.05 -1.00
N ASP A 77 5.95 12.72 -0.33
CA ASP A 77 5.40 12.22 0.91
C ASP A 77 4.28 11.22 0.61
N THR A 78 4.60 9.94 0.75
CA THR A 78 3.67 8.86 0.42
C THR A 78 2.49 8.80 1.39
N GLU A 79 2.61 9.38 2.59
CA GLU A 79 1.58 9.37 3.63
C GLU A 79 0.43 10.32 3.32
N ASP A 80 0.65 11.32 2.46
CA ASP A 80 -0.42 12.15 1.93
C ASP A 80 -1.40 11.37 1.06
N PHE A 81 -0.90 10.39 0.32
CA PHE A 81 -1.68 9.67 -0.68
C PHE A 81 -2.22 8.33 -0.19
N VAL A 82 -1.45 7.61 0.64
CA VAL A 82 -1.85 6.28 1.13
C VAL A 82 -1.55 6.15 2.60
N GLY A 83 -2.59 5.96 3.41
CA GLY A 83 -2.46 5.83 4.86
C GLY A 83 -1.81 4.52 5.29
N THR A 84 -2.36 3.40 4.85
CA THR A 84 -1.84 2.07 5.15
C THR A 84 -1.87 1.19 3.91
N GLY A 85 -0.77 0.54 3.58
CA GLY A 85 -0.66 -0.43 2.48
C GLY A 85 -0.33 -1.82 2.99
N ILE A 86 -1.17 -2.81 2.66
CA ILE A 86 -0.98 -4.23 3.01
C ILE A 86 -0.65 -4.99 1.73
N TYR A 87 0.63 -5.26 1.52
CA TYR A 87 1.14 -5.95 0.33
C TYR A 87 1.48 -7.41 0.59
N GLN A 88 1.59 -7.79 1.84
CA GLN A 88 1.85 -9.17 2.25
C GLN A 88 0.61 -10.03 2.03
N SER A 89 0.83 -11.32 1.88
CA SER A 89 -0.24 -12.31 1.71
C SER A 89 -0.11 -13.42 2.72
N GLY A 90 -1.24 -13.83 3.26
CA GLY A 90 -1.37 -15.11 3.96
C GLY A 90 -1.38 -16.28 2.97
N THR A 91 -1.98 -17.39 3.38
CA THR A 91 -2.16 -18.59 2.56
C THR A 91 -3.62 -18.99 2.54
N ASN A 92 -4.02 -19.86 1.63
CA ASN A 92 -5.39 -20.37 1.58
C ASN A 92 -5.81 -21.17 2.82
N ASN A 93 -4.89 -21.50 3.72
CA ASN A 93 -5.16 -22.22 4.96
C ASN A 93 -5.05 -21.32 6.20
N GLU A 94 -4.45 -20.13 6.07
CA GLU A 94 -4.22 -19.22 7.19
C GLU A 94 -4.22 -17.77 6.70
N LEU A 95 -5.18 -16.99 7.23
CA LEU A 95 -5.23 -15.56 6.97
C LEU A 95 -4.15 -14.83 7.75
N LEU A 96 -3.48 -13.88 7.11
CA LEU A 96 -2.54 -12.99 7.77
C LEU A 96 -3.31 -11.85 8.43
N ALA A 97 -3.25 -11.78 9.77
CA ALA A 97 -3.97 -10.76 10.53
C ALA A 97 -3.24 -9.41 10.54
N HIS A 98 -4.01 -8.34 10.39
CA HIS A 98 -3.54 -6.95 10.44
C HIS A 98 -4.50 -6.11 11.28
N ASP A 99 -3.98 -5.48 12.33
CA ASP A 99 -4.70 -4.51 13.15
C ASP A 99 -4.28 -3.09 12.76
N ILE A 100 -5.17 -2.36 12.11
CA ILE A 100 -4.94 -0.99 11.64
C ILE A 100 -5.40 -0.02 12.72
N SER A 101 -4.47 0.45 13.52
CA SER A 101 -4.69 1.45 14.57
C SER A 101 -4.37 2.88 14.12
N LYS A 102 -3.65 3.06 13.02
CA LYS A 102 -3.31 4.35 12.43
C LYS A 102 -4.49 4.82 11.56
N GLY A 103 -5.06 5.98 11.89
CA GLY A 103 -6.08 6.61 11.07
C GLY A 103 -5.50 7.27 9.82
N PHE A 104 -6.40 7.67 8.90
CA PHE A 104 -6.00 8.43 7.72
C PHE A 104 -6.71 9.79 7.72
N TYR A 105 -5.92 10.86 7.73
CA TYR A 105 -6.36 12.25 7.82
C TYR A 105 -5.42 13.14 7.00
N ALA A 106 -5.59 14.46 7.09
CA ALA A 106 -4.58 15.37 6.57
C ALA A 106 -3.25 15.14 7.27
N PHE A 107 -2.19 14.95 6.50
CA PHE A 107 -0.83 14.81 7.00
C PHE A 107 -0.21 16.20 7.18
N SER A 108 0.66 16.36 8.15
CA SER A 108 1.37 17.59 8.43
C SER A 108 2.84 17.44 8.12
N ASP A 109 3.33 18.14 7.10
CA ASP A 109 4.75 18.16 6.73
C ASP A 109 5.65 18.72 7.85
N THR A 110 5.07 19.53 8.74
CA THR A 110 5.82 20.15 9.85
C THR A 110 6.01 19.19 11.02
N THR A 111 4.96 18.44 11.37
CA THR A 111 4.99 17.51 12.51
C THR A 111 5.22 16.07 12.11
N HIS A 112 5.13 15.76 10.84
CA HIS A 112 5.15 14.41 10.28
C HIS A 112 4.12 13.46 10.92
N GLU A 113 2.91 14.01 11.21
CA GLU A 113 1.82 13.28 11.84
C GLU A 113 0.48 13.57 11.15
N TYR A 114 -0.44 12.62 11.23
CA TYR A 114 -1.84 12.84 10.85
C TYR A 114 -2.56 13.74 11.86
N GLN A 115 -3.44 14.58 11.36
CA GLN A 115 -4.25 15.52 12.13
C GLN A 115 -5.70 15.00 12.23
N PRO A 116 -6.09 14.30 13.31
CA PRO A 116 -7.38 13.60 13.39
C PRO A 116 -8.63 14.49 13.27
N ASP A 117 -8.49 15.78 13.47
CA ASP A 117 -9.53 16.81 13.33
C ASP A 117 -9.65 17.38 11.91
N LYS A 118 -8.75 17.00 11.01
CA LYS A 118 -8.70 17.52 9.64
C LYS A 118 -8.75 16.39 8.61
N PRO A 119 -9.83 16.31 7.82
CA PRO A 119 -9.89 15.33 6.74
C PRO A 119 -8.83 15.63 5.66
N SER A 120 -8.26 14.58 5.09
CA SER A 120 -7.38 14.70 3.92
C SER A 120 -8.16 15.30 2.74
N LYS A 121 -7.56 16.26 2.05
CA LYS A 121 -8.08 16.87 0.81
C LYS A 121 -7.32 16.42 -0.44
N ILE A 122 -6.35 15.55 -0.28
CA ILE A 122 -5.53 15.05 -1.37
C ILE A 122 -6.40 14.24 -2.34
N PRO A 123 -6.45 14.62 -3.61
CA PRO A 123 -7.18 13.86 -4.62
C PRO A 123 -6.58 12.46 -4.80
N LEU A 124 -7.45 11.50 -5.16
CA LEU A 124 -7.04 10.13 -5.46
C LEU A 124 -6.30 9.44 -4.30
N SER A 125 -6.49 9.90 -3.07
CA SER A 125 -5.88 9.29 -1.89
C SER A 125 -6.61 8.00 -1.48
N ILE A 126 -5.89 7.11 -0.79
CA ILE A 126 -6.41 5.84 -0.30
C ILE A 126 -6.14 5.73 1.19
N GLY A 127 -7.17 5.58 2.01
CA GLY A 127 -7.00 5.41 3.46
C GLY A 127 -6.28 4.10 3.81
N THR A 128 -6.86 2.97 3.38
CA THR A 128 -6.25 1.64 3.53
C THR A 128 -6.29 0.89 2.21
N HIS A 129 -5.16 0.39 1.76
CA HIS A 129 -5.02 -0.40 0.54
C HIS A 129 -4.61 -1.83 0.85
N VAL A 130 -5.48 -2.80 0.54
CA VAL A 130 -5.20 -4.23 0.69
C VAL A 130 -4.87 -4.82 -0.67
N TYR A 131 -3.57 -4.91 -0.96
CA TYR A 131 -3.04 -5.44 -2.22
C TYR A 131 -2.81 -6.95 -2.17
N GLY A 132 -2.36 -7.46 -1.03
CA GLY A 132 -2.09 -8.88 -0.79
C GLY A 132 -3.36 -9.73 -0.74
N ASN A 133 -3.20 -11.05 -0.79
CA ASN A 133 -4.28 -12.02 -0.72
C ASN A 133 -4.32 -12.69 0.67
N TYR A 134 -5.45 -13.31 1.02
CA TYR A 134 -5.60 -14.08 2.24
C TYR A 134 -5.24 -13.28 3.50
N ASN A 135 -5.77 -12.08 3.63
CA ASN A 135 -5.59 -11.24 4.82
C ASN A 135 -6.88 -11.10 5.61
N GLU A 136 -6.74 -11.01 6.92
CA GLU A 136 -7.79 -10.52 7.82
C GLU A 136 -7.38 -9.13 8.32
N VAL A 137 -8.16 -8.12 7.99
CA VAL A 137 -7.83 -6.71 8.25
C VAL A 137 -8.87 -6.12 9.18
N HIS A 138 -8.46 -5.73 10.37
CA HIS A 138 -9.26 -5.02 11.34
C HIS A 138 -8.96 -3.53 11.24
N GLN A 139 -9.86 -2.76 10.63
CA GLN A 139 -9.73 -1.30 10.51
C GLN A 139 -10.24 -0.65 11.80
N ASN A 140 -9.39 -0.54 12.82
CA ASN A 140 -9.74 -0.05 14.15
C ASN A 140 -9.69 1.47 14.31
N SER A 141 -9.32 2.20 13.26
CA SER A 141 -9.18 3.66 13.27
C SER A 141 -9.93 4.32 12.13
N ASN A 142 -10.34 5.56 12.33
CA ASN A 142 -11.11 6.32 11.36
C ASN A 142 -10.29 6.69 10.13
N ILE A 143 -10.97 6.78 9.00
CA ILE A 143 -10.46 7.32 7.75
C ILE A 143 -11.32 8.55 7.41
N ALA A 144 -10.69 9.71 7.25
CA ALA A 144 -11.37 10.94 6.89
C ALA A 144 -10.69 11.56 5.67
N SER A 145 -11.26 11.35 4.49
CA SER A 145 -10.80 11.94 3.24
C SER A 145 -11.98 12.52 2.46
N ILE A 146 -11.81 13.77 2.01
CA ILE A 146 -12.76 14.52 1.17
C ILE A 146 -12.11 14.97 -0.16
N GLY A 147 -10.94 14.45 -0.46
CA GLY A 147 -10.27 14.70 -1.74
C GLY A 147 -11.09 14.13 -2.91
N PHE A 148 -10.99 14.79 -4.07
CA PHE A 148 -11.70 14.32 -5.26
C PHE A 148 -11.31 12.86 -5.59
N ALA A 149 -12.32 11.99 -5.75
CA ALA A 149 -12.17 10.57 -6.03
C ALA A 149 -11.28 9.81 -5.02
N SER A 150 -11.12 10.29 -3.78
CA SER A 150 -10.45 9.51 -2.74
C SER A 150 -11.27 8.29 -2.31
N VAL A 151 -10.58 7.29 -1.78
CA VAL A 151 -11.16 5.99 -1.38
C VAL A 151 -10.78 5.69 0.06
N GLY A 152 -11.77 5.36 0.89
CA GLY A 152 -11.50 4.94 2.27
C GLY A 152 -10.71 3.64 2.33
N ILE A 153 -11.27 2.55 1.79
CA ILE A 153 -10.62 1.24 1.72
C ILE A 153 -10.66 0.74 0.28
N ARG A 154 -9.50 0.36 -0.24
CA ARG A 154 -9.34 -0.27 -1.56
C ARG A 154 -8.80 -1.68 -1.39
N VAL A 155 -9.40 -2.64 -2.08
CA VAL A 155 -8.99 -4.05 -2.04
C VAL A 155 -8.73 -4.54 -3.46
N ASP A 156 -7.47 -4.80 -3.79
CA ASP A 156 -7.04 -5.38 -5.06
C ASP A 156 -6.70 -6.88 -4.94
N GLY A 157 -6.45 -7.34 -3.73
CA GLY A 157 -6.18 -8.74 -3.43
C GLY A 157 -7.45 -9.58 -3.33
N SER A 158 -7.30 -10.90 -3.34
CA SER A 158 -8.38 -11.88 -3.24
C SER A 158 -8.40 -12.58 -1.89
N TYR A 159 -9.57 -13.10 -1.50
CA TYR A 159 -9.75 -13.87 -0.27
C TYR A 159 -9.38 -13.09 1.00
N ASN A 160 -9.62 -11.78 1.00
CA ASN A 160 -9.41 -10.93 2.15
C ASN A 160 -10.71 -10.77 2.94
N ASN A 161 -10.60 -10.76 4.27
CA ASN A 161 -11.67 -10.44 5.21
C ASN A 161 -11.40 -9.04 5.80
N ILE A 162 -12.34 -8.10 5.59
CA ILE A 162 -12.20 -6.72 6.06
C ILE A 162 -13.25 -6.49 7.15
N ILE A 163 -12.79 -6.18 8.35
CA ILE A 163 -13.61 -5.96 9.52
C ILE A 163 -13.51 -4.49 9.93
N VAL A 164 -14.63 -3.79 9.88
CA VAL A 164 -14.74 -2.39 10.32
C VAL A 164 -15.62 -2.37 11.57
N PRO A 165 -15.09 -2.05 12.75
CA PRO A 165 -15.88 -1.95 13.97
C PRO A 165 -16.96 -0.87 13.89
N LYS A 166 -18.06 -1.05 14.61
CA LYS A 166 -19.23 -0.18 14.57
C LYS A 166 -18.93 1.30 14.86
N ASN A 167 -17.89 1.57 15.62
CA ASN A 167 -17.50 2.94 16.01
C ASN A 167 -16.43 3.55 15.11
N THR A 168 -16.07 2.87 14.02
CA THR A 168 -15.09 3.35 13.04
C THR A 168 -15.81 4.02 11.88
N THR A 169 -15.37 5.21 11.50
CA THR A 169 -15.87 5.98 10.35
C THR A 169 -14.92 5.82 9.16
N ILE A 170 -15.49 5.56 7.99
CA ILE A 170 -14.75 5.43 6.73
C ILE A 170 -15.36 6.42 5.71
#